data_510fd423060f73a3aa93d91716c53103
#
_entry.id   510fd423060f73a3aa93d91716c53103
#
_cell.length_a   1.000
_cell.length_b   1.000
_cell.length_c   1.000
_cell.angle_alpha   90.00
_cell.angle_beta   90.00
_cell.angle_gamma   90.00
#
_symmetry.space_group_name_H-M   'P 1'
#
loop_
_entity.id
_entity.type
_entity.pdbx_description
1 polymer ?
#
loop_
_entity_poly.entity_id
_entity_poly.type
_entity_poly.pdbx_seq_one_letter_code
_entity_poly.pdbx_strand_id
1 'polypeptide(L)'
;MSPAPVIRQRLARATGRLTGAVRASTRLSVPTSVLLIAALLAVASWVTRLSGGAPTAYVHAFYLPIIYAASRFHWRVALPTAVVAGLLAGPLMPLNTTGGAQQSATEWLVRLLAFVMIGCLVAALSKGSNRSFTAMVTDARQAHLLRLALAQGQLVPYYQPIIDLRTEHVVGFEALSRWQHPVRGIVPPADFIPLAERTGIDVAIGIHMVAAAARQTATWHAAGTRDLVIAVNISANHVCQQGFIGHITQALDRSGLRPENLCIEITETAIIHDRRTALANITHLHDLGVLISLDDFGTGQSTLAYLQEFPIDIVKIDQSFVSRVDIDPKCAALVLAIIQMAHALGATTVGEGIERASQLQALVALGCHQGQGYFLGRPAAPLAPDAPELRPLVEPLAAATSHPDRSLT
;
A
#
# COMPACT_ATOMS: atom_id res chain seq x y z
N MET A 1 -14.36 46.02 6.87
CA MET A 1 -14.26 45.21 5.61
C MET A 1 -12.89 44.57 5.54
N SER A 2 -12.80 43.27 5.65
CA SER A 2 -11.53 42.51 5.75
C SER A 2 -10.92 42.24 4.37
N PRO A 3 -9.61 42.46 4.16
CA PRO A 3 -8.93 42.30 2.85
C PRO A 3 -8.64 40.81 2.46
N ALA A 4 -9.11 39.86 3.25
CA ALA A 4 -8.81 38.43 3.07
C ALA A 4 -9.27 37.75 1.75
N PRO A 5 -10.41 38.08 1.11
CA PRO A 5 -10.85 37.36 -0.08
C PRO A 5 -10.06 37.71 -1.35
N VAL A 6 -9.53 38.92 -1.45
CA VAL A 6 -8.80 39.39 -2.66
C VAL A 6 -7.39 38.77 -2.72
N ILE A 7 -6.74 38.60 -1.58
CA ILE A 7 -5.40 37.98 -1.49
C ILE A 7 -5.49 36.49 -1.82
N ARG A 8 -6.51 35.78 -1.31
CA ARG A 8 -6.75 34.36 -1.65
C ARG A 8 -7.02 34.15 -3.14
N GLN A 9 -7.78 35.04 -3.79
CA GLN A 9 -8.05 34.95 -5.23
C GLN A 9 -6.81 35.25 -6.09
N ARG A 10 -5.95 36.18 -5.67
CA ARG A 10 -4.67 36.45 -6.37
C ARG A 10 -3.67 35.30 -6.21
N LEU A 11 -3.56 34.71 -5.03
CA LEU A 11 -2.74 33.52 -4.78
C LEU A 11 -3.25 32.30 -5.58
N ALA A 12 -4.55 32.06 -5.62
CA ALA A 12 -5.13 30.96 -6.41
C ALA A 12 -4.94 31.14 -7.92
N ARG A 13 -4.94 32.39 -8.44
CA ARG A 13 -4.62 32.66 -9.84
C ARG A 13 -3.12 32.54 -10.16
N ALA A 14 -2.26 32.92 -9.22
CA ALA A 14 -0.80 32.77 -9.37
C ALA A 14 -0.37 31.29 -9.31
N THR A 15 -0.92 30.51 -8.38
CA THR A 15 -0.70 29.06 -8.32
C THR A 15 -1.27 28.33 -9.54
N GLY A 16 -2.44 28.74 -10.04
CA GLY A 16 -3.04 28.20 -11.27
C GLY A 16 -2.20 28.48 -12.53
N ARG A 17 -1.54 29.65 -12.62
CA ARG A 17 -0.62 29.97 -13.73
C ARG A 17 0.71 29.23 -13.63
N LEU A 18 1.26 29.07 -12.42
CA LEU A 18 2.48 28.27 -12.19
C LEU A 18 2.23 26.78 -12.47
N THR A 19 1.11 26.22 -12.02
CA THR A 19 0.75 24.83 -12.33
C THR A 19 0.43 24.63 -13.81
N GLY A 20 -0.10 25.62 -14.51
CA GLY A 20 -0.30 25.62 -15.96
C GLY A 20 1.01 25.61 -16.73
N ALA A 21 1.98 26.43 -16.33
CA ALA A 21 3.31 26.49 -16.96
C ALA A 21 4.12 25.18 -16.71
N VAL A 22 4.06 24.62 -15.51
CA VAL A 22 4.67 23.31 -15.19
C VAL A 22 4.00 22.18 -15.97
N ARG A 23 2.66 22.20 -16.13
CA ARG A 23 1.94 21.23 -16.97
C ARG A 23 2.25 21.38 -18.47
N ALA A 24 2.51 22.58 -18.96
CA ALA A 24 2.91 22.79 -20.34
C ALA A 24 4.30 22.22 -20.62
N SER A 25 5.25 22.37 -19.69
CA SER A 25 6.61 21.82 -19.84
C SER A 25 6.66 20.28 -19.83
N THR A 26 5.74 19.61 -19.14
CA THR A 26 5.65 18.15 -19.12
C THR A 26 5.01 17.55 -20.37
N ARG A 27 4.38 18.36 -21.22
CA ARG A 27 3.72 17.94 -22.46
C ARG A 27 4.58 18.05 -23.71
N LEU A 28 5.76 18.70 -23.62
CA LEU A 28 6.67 18.77 -24.77
C LEU A 28 7.18 17.37 -25.13
N SER A 29 7.19 17.05 -26.42
CA SER A 29 7.79 15.82 -26.91
C SER A 29 9.31 15.79 -26.67
N VAL A 30 9.92 14.61 -26.66
CA VAL A 30 11.38 14.49 -26.49
C VAL A 30 12.14 15.34 -27.50
N PRO A 31 11.82 15.29 -28.82
CA PRO A 31 12.53 16.12 -29.80
C PRO A 31 12.35 17.62 -29.56
N THR A 32 11.17 18.09 -29.18
CA THR A 32 10.95 19.52 -28.89
C THR A 32 11.72 19.98 -27.65
N SER A 33 11.87 19.12 -26.63
CA SER A 33 12.65 19.43 -25.44
C SER A 33 14.16 19.48 -25.75
N VAL A 34 14.67 18.62 -26.62
CA VAL A 34 16.08 18.67 -27.07
C VAL A 34 16.36 19.93 -27.90
N LEU A 35 15.43 20.31 -28.79
CA LEU A 35 15.52 21.56 -29.53
C LEU A 35 15.52 22.79 -28.61
N LEU A 36 14.72 22.76 -27.56
CA LEU A 36 14.69 23.85 -26.57
C LEU A 36 16.02 23.95 -25.81
N ILE A 37 16.63 22.84 -25.43
CA ILE A 37 17.95 22.82 -24.79
C ILE A 37 19.00 23.43 -25.73
N ALA A 38 19.01 23.03 -26.99
CA ALA A 38 19.92 23.55 -27.99
C ALA A 38 19.73 25.08 -28.22
N ALA A 39 18.48 25.55 -28.30
CA ALA A 39 18.15 26.94 -28.40
C ALA A 39 18.61 27.75 -27.19
N LEU A 40 18.40 27.25 -25.97
CA LEU A 40 18.86 27.90 -24.74
C LEU A 40 20.38 28.00 -24.66
N LEU A 41 21.10 26.96 -25.08
CA LEU A 41 22.59 26.98 -25.17
C LEU A 41 23.08 28.00 -26.18
N ALA A 42 22.43 28.08 -27.35
CA ALA A 42 22.77 29.04 -28.38
C ALA A 42 22.50 30.51 -27.93
N VAL A 43 21.36 30.77 -27.29
CA VAL A 43 21.03 32.10 -26.73
C VAL A 43 22.01 32.45 -25.61
N ALA A 44 22.32 31.56 -24.68
CA ALA A 44 23.29 31.83 -23.62
C ALA A 44 24.68 32.15 -24.19
N SER A 45 25.14 31.41 -25.20
CA SER A 45 26.40 31.67 -25.88
C SER A 45 26.43 33.03 -26.61
N TRP A 46 25.33 33.34 -27.32
CA TRP A 46 25.17 34.61 -28.06
C TRP A 46 25.17 35.81 -27.11
N VAL A 47 24.35 35.76 -26.05
CA VAL A 47 24.27 36.82 -25.02
C VAL A 47 25.63 37.04 -24.35
N THR A 48 26.33 35.98 -23.98
CA THR A 48 27.64 36.05 -23.31
C THR A 48 28.67 36.68 -24.24
N ARG A 49 28.64 36.38 -25.55
CA ARG A 49 29.55 37.00 -26.53
C ARG A 49 29.25 38.50 -26.70
N LEU A 50 28.00 38.89 -26.81
CA LEU A 50 27.62 40.31 -26.98
C LEU A 50 27.92 41.16 -25.75
N SER A 51 27.93 40.57 -24.57
CA SER A 51 28.16 41.27 -23.30
C SER A 51 29.68 41.42 -22.93
N GLY A 52 30.60 41.02 -23.81
CA GLY A 52 32.04 41.22 -23.59
C GLY A 52 32.84 39.98 -23.27
N GLY A 53 32.25 38.80 -23.27
CA GLY A 53 32.93 37.53 -23.08
C GLY A 53 32.77 36.87 -21.71
N ALA A 54 33.62 35.95 -21.38
CA ALA A 54 33.55 35.04 -20.24
C ALA A 54 33.56 35.67 -18.81
N PRO A 55 34.14 36.84 -18.56
CA PRO A 55 34.15 37.46 -17.22
C PRO A 55 32.81 38.04 -16.80
N THR A 56 31.83 38.10 -17.69
CA THR A 56 30.55 38.74 -17.44
C THR A 56 29.62 37.83 -16.64
N ALA A 57 28.68 38.45 -15.89
CA ALA A 57 27.65 37.71 -15.16
C ALA A 57 26.74 36.87 -16.06
N TYR A 58 26.71 37.12 -17.36
CA TYR A 58 25.84 36.43 -18.34
C TYR A 58 26.30 35.00 -18.62
N VAL A 59 27.49 34.58 -18.24
CA VAL A 59 27.92 33.18 -18.23
C VAL A 59 27.01 32.29 -17.38
N HIS A 60 26.35 32.87 -16.37
CA HIS A 60 25.37 32.15 -15.54
C HIS A 60 24.10 31.77 -16.30
N ALA A 61 23.81 32.33 -17.47
CA ALA A 61 22.71 31.94 -18.33
C ALA A 61 22.80 30.47 -18.77
N PHE A 62 23.99 29.87 -18.80
CA PHE A 62 24.20 28.46 -19.09
C PHE A 62 23.61 27.50 -18.04
N TYR A 63 23.30 27.98 -16.82
CA TYR A 63 22.59 27.15 -15.85
C TYR A 63 21.15 26.81 -16.30
N LEU A 64 20.48 27.67 -17.06
CA LEU A 64 19.10 27.44 -17.51
C LEU A 64 18.92 26.16 -18.33
N PRO A 65 19.69 25.92 -19.42
CA PRO A 65 19.61 24.68 -20.18
C PRO A 65 20.04 23.46 -19.38
N ILE A 66 21.02 23.59 -18.45
CA ILE A 66 21.47 22.50 -17.59
C ILE A 66 20.37 22.09 -16.60
N ILE A 67 19.76 23.07 -15.91
CA ILE A 67 18.67 22.83 -14.96
C ILE A 67 17.45 22.21 -15.68
N TYR A 68 17.11 22.71 -16.85
CA TYR A 68 16.01 22.17 -17.65
C TYR A 68 16.30 20.72 -18.10
N ALA A 69 17.49 20.43 -18.61
CA ALA A 69 17.91 19.09 -18.99
C ALA A 69 17.90 18.12 -17.79
N ALA A 70 18.41 18.56 -16.64
CA ALA A 70 18.45 17.78 -15.40
C ALA A 70 17.07 17.45 -14.85
N SER A 71 16.16 18.44 -14.87
CA SER A 71 14.78 18.25 -14.38
C SER A 71 13.95 17.37 -15.31
N ARG A 72 14.18 17.39 -16.62
CA ARG A 72 13.38 16.69 -17.62
C ARG A 72 13.89 15.29 -17.98
N PHE A 73 15.21 15.13 -18.15
CA PHE A 73 15.83 13.92 -18.70
C PHE A 73 16.86 13.25 -17.76
N HIS A 74 17.01 13.75 -16.55
CA HIS A 74 17.93 13.20 -15.60
C HIS A 74 19.40 13.40 -15.99
N TRP A 75 20.30 12.69 -15.26
CA TRP A 75 21.74 12.75 -15.47
C TRP A 75 22.20 12.38 -16.90
N ARG A 76 21.43 11.51 -17.60
CA ARG A 76 21.76 11.06 -18.98
C ARG A 76 21.82 12.17 -20.00
N VAL A 77 21.04 13.23 -19.84
CA VAL A 77 21.03 14.40 -20.73
C VAL A 77 21.64 15.60 -20.02
N ALA A 78 21.50 15.73 -18.72
CA ALA A 78 22.07 16.82 -17.94
C ALA A 78 23.58 16.86 -18.02
N LEU A 79 24.26 15.71 -17.90
CA LEU A 79 25.70 15.63 -17.96
C LEU A 79 26.28 16.07 -19.33
N PRO A 80 25.84 15.52 -20.47
CA PRO A 80 26.24 16.02 -21.78
C PRO A 80 25.95 17.52 -21.97
N THR A 81 24.77 18.00 -21.51
CA THR A 81 24.42 19.43 -21.61
C THR A 81 25.37 20.30 -20.79
N ALA A 82 25.74 19.89 -19.58
CA ALA A 82 26.70 20.60 -18.74
C ALA A 82 28.10 20.65 -19.36
N VAL A 83 28.55 19.54 -19.97
CA VAL A 83 29.84 19.48 -20.70
C VAL A 83 29.82 20.41 -21.90
N VAL A 84 28.77 20.37 -22.72
CA VAL A 84 28.63 21.29 -23.88
C VAL A 84 28.55 22.74 -23.41
N ALA A 85 27.82 23.05 -22.36
CA ALA A 85 27.79 24.40 -21.79
C ALA A 85 29.16 24.86 -21.29
N GLY A 86 29.93 23.96 -20.65
CA GLY A 86 31.29 24.23 -20.20
C GLY A 86 32.26 24.51 -21.35
N LEU A 87 32.16 23.78 -22.45
CA LEU A 87 32.96 24.00 -23.65
C LEU A 87 32.58 25.34 -24.34
N LEU A 88 31.29 25.63 -24.45
CA LEU A 88 30.78 26.88 -25.04
C LEU A 88 31.18 28.12 -24.20
N ALA A 89 31.13 28.01 -22.88
CA ALA A 89 31.49 29.08 -21.95
C ALA A 89 33.02 29.13 -21.62
N GLY A 90 33.76 28.12 -22.02
CA GLY A 90 35.19 27.95 -21.76
C GLY A 90 36.05 28.20 -23.01
N PRO A 91 36.66 27.15 -23.57
CA PRO A 91 37.69 27.32 -24.65
C PRO A 91 37.10 27.94 -25.93
N LEU A 92 35.80 27.84 -26.16
CA LEU A 92 35.12 28.44 -27.31
C LEU A 92 34.66 29.90 -27.09
N MET A 93 34.87 30.43 -25.86
CA MET A 93 34.50 31.80 -25.49
C MET A 93 35.76 32.61 -25.18
N PRO A 94 36.01 33.74 -25.87
CA PRO A 94 37.15 34.62 -25.54
C PRO A 94 37.00 35.25 -24.16
N LEU A 95 38.09 35.47 -23.45
CA LEU A 95 38.09 36.19 -22.18
C LEU A 95 37.56 37.61 -22.34
N ASN A 96 37.94 38.26 -23.47
CA ASN A 96 37.47 39.59 -23.85
C ASN A 96 37.19 39.62 -25.36
N THR A 97 35.99 40.01 -25.77
CA THR A 97 35.60 40.08 -27.19
C THR A 97 36.29 41.19 -27.96
N THR A 98 36.84 42.23 -27.26
CA THR A 98 37.56 43.36 -27.89
C THR A 98 39.04 43.14 -27.99
N GLY A 99 39.67 42.30 -27.12
CA GLY A 99 41.09 42.07 -27.07
C GLY A 99 41.58 40.69 -27.52
N GLY A 100 40.66 39.76 -27.80
CA GLY A 100 40.98 38.40 -28.28
C GLY A 100 41.73 37.50 -27.28
N ALA A 101 41.89 37.92 -26.03
CA ALA A 101 42.57 37.15 -25.00
C ALA A 101 41.86 35.83 -24.72
N GLN A 102 42.59 34.70 -24.65
CA GLN A 102 42.08 33.39 -24.32
C GLN A 102 42.00 33.20 -22.80
N GLN A 103 41.00 32.41 -22.34
CA GLN A 103 40.87 32.03 -20.94
C GLN A 103 41.99 31.08 -20.51
N SER A 104 42.39 31.17 -19.22
CA SER A 104 43.29 30.18 -18.64
C SER A 104 42.58 28.83 -18.49
N ALA A 105 43.34 27.72 -18.60
CA ALA A 105 42.79 26.38 -18.47
C ALA A 105 42.12 26.16 -17.11
N THR A 106 42.64 26.73 -16.04
CA THR A 106 42.09 26.62 -14.68
C THR A 106 40.75 27.31 -14.54
N GLU A 107 40.54 28.48 -15.13
CA GLU A 107 39.29 29.23 -15.01
C GLU A 107 38.09 28.52 -15.68
N TRP A 108 38.27 28.02 -16.89
CA TRP A 108 37.20 27.34 -17.57
C TRP A 108 36.95 25.91 -17.03
N LEU A 109 37.99 25.20 -16.52
CA LEU A 109 37.84 23.91 -15.84
C LEU A 109 37.02 24.00 -14.56
N VAL A 110 37.28 25.01 -13.72
CA VAL A 110 36.49 25.27 -12.50
C VAL A 110 35.03 25.52 -12.86
N ARG A 111 34.76 26.25 -13.93
CA ARG A 111 33.39 26.54 -14.41
C ARG A 111 32.71 25.29 -14.95
N LEU A 112 33.42 24.47 -15.72
CA LEU A 112 32.95 23.18 -16.20
C LEU A 112 32.55 22.28 -15.03
N LEU A 113 33.41 22.17 -14.01
CA LEU A 113 33.12 21.42 -12.78
C LEU A 113 31.87 21.94 -12.06
N ALA A 114 31.70 23.25 -11.95
CA ALA A 114 30.53 23.85 -11.36
C ALA A 114 29.27 23.51 -12.15
N PHE A 115 29.29 23.54 -13.47
CA PHE A 115 28.17 23.18 -14.33
C PHE A 115 27.78 21.72 -14.19
N VAL A 116 28.76 20.82 -14.18
CA VAL A 116 28.56 19.38 -13.96
C VAL A 116 27.98 19.12 -12.57
N MET A 117 28.56 19.73 -11.54
CA MET A 117 28.08 19.58 -10.16
C MET A 117 26.64 20.04 -9.99
N ILE A 118 26.27 21.20 -10.53
CA ILE A 118 24.91 21.73 -10.50
C ILE A 118 23.95 20.81 -11.28
N GLY A 119 24.36 20.34 -12.46
CA GLY A 119 23.57 19.39 -13.25
C GLY A 119 23.30 18.09 -12.50
N CYS A 120 24.32 17.53 -11.85
CA CYS A 120 24.19 16.33 -11.02
C CYS A 120 23.31 16.57 -9.78
N LEU A 121 23.51 17.68 -9.08
CA LEU A 121 22.71 18.04 -7.90
C LEU A 121 21.22 18.20 -8.26
N VAL A 122 20.91 18.98 -9.31
CA VAL A 122 19.53 19.17 -9.76
C VAL A 122 18.93 17.85 -10.23
N ALA A 123 19.68 17.01 -10.96
CA ALA A 123 19.22 15.70 -11.39
C ALA A 123 18.92 14.76 -10.20
N ALA A 124 19.75 14.79 -9.15
CA ALA A 124 19.53 14.02 -7.93
C ALA A 124 18.28 14.50 -7.16
N LEU A 125 18.14 15.81 -6.98
CA LEU A 125 16.98 16.41 -6.30
C LEU A 125 15.68 16.21 -7.09
N SER A 126 15.71 16.32 -8.42
CA SER A 126 14.56 16.12 -9.29
C SER A 126 14.07 14.67 -9.31
N LYS A 127 14.94 13.69 -9.03
CA LYS A 127 14.58 12.27 -8.96
C LYS A 127 13.57 11.97 -7.86
N GLY A 128 13.75 12.56 -6.70
CA GLY A 128 12.83 12.43 -5.55
C GLY A 128 11.55 13.27 -5.72
N SER A 129 11.71 14.52 -6.12
CA SER A 129 10.62 15.51 -6.14
C SER A 129 9.56 15.26 -7.24
N ASN A 130 9.96 14.94 -8.47
CA ASN A 130 9.00 14.73 -9.57
C ASN A 130 8.21 13.41 -9.44
N ARG A 131 8.84 12.35 -8.91
CA ARG A 131 8.14 11.10 -8.61
C ARG A 131 7.17 11.29 -7.45
N SER A 132 7.60 11.98 -6.40
CA SER A 132 6.75 12.25 -5.23
C SER A 132 5.55 13.13 -5.57
N PHE A 133 5.70 14.19 -6.38
CA PHE A 133 4.60 15.09 -6.72
C PHE A 133 3.57 14.43 -7.65
N THR A 134 4.00 13.73 -8.70
CA THR A 134 3.09 12.98 -9.58
C THR A 134 2.40 11.83 -8.86
N ALA A 135 3.12 11.11 -8.01
CA ALA A 135 2.54 10.06 -7.17
C ALA A 135 1.51 10.66 -6.20
N MET A 136 1.84 11.74 -5.51
CA MET A 136 0.94 12.43 -4.58
C MET A 136 -0.35 12.93 -5.24
N VAL A 137 -0.27 13.52 -6.45
CA VAL A 137 -1.46 13.96 -7.21
C VAL A 137 -2.29 12.77 -7.67
N THR A 138 -1.63 11.68 -8.09
CA THR A 138 -2.30 10.43 -8.49
C THR A 138 -2.97 9.77 -7.29
N ASP A 139 -2.26 9.65 -6.18
CA ASP A 139 -2.78 9.09 -4.92
C ASP A 139 -3.96 9.92 -4.40
N ALA A 140 -3.88 11.25 -4.42
CA ALA A 140 -4.98 12.13 -4.01
C ALA A 140 -6.23 11.95 -4.87
N ARG A 141 -6.08 11.78 -6.19
CA ARG A 141 -7.19 11.52 -7.11
C ARG A 141 -7.80 10.14 -6.87
N GLN A 142 -6.98 9.11 -6.74
CA GLN A 142 -7.43 7.74 -6.46
C GLN A 142 -8.07 7.65 -5.07
N ALA A 143 -7.51 8.32 -4.07
CA ALA A 143 -8.08 8.43 -2.74
C ALA A 143 -9.48 9.09 -2.75
N HIS A 144 -9.67 10.13 -3.57
CA HIS A 144 -10.98 10.74 -3.74
C HIS A 144 -12.00 9.75 -4.35
N LEU A 145 -11.61 8.99 -5.36
CA LEU A 145 -12.46 7.95 -5.96
C LEU A 145 -12.81 6.86 -4.94
N LEU A 146 -11.87 6.45 -4.11
CA LEU A 146 -12.09 5.44 -3.08
C LEU A 146 -13.05 5.94 -1.98
N ARG A 147 -12.94 7.22 -1.58
CA ARG A 147 -13.93 7.85 -0.66
C ARG A 147 -15.33 7.90 -1.24
N LEU A 148 -15.44 8.24 -2.53
CA LEU A 148 -16.73 8.20 -3.23
C LEU A 148 -17.30 6.78 -3.31
N ALA A 149 -16.44 5.80 -3.61
CA ALA A 149 -16.82 4.38 -3.64
C ALA A 149 -17.38 3.91 -2.28
N LEU A 150 -16.73 4.29 -1.19
CA LEU A 150 -17.21 3.99 0.16
C LEU A 150 -18.57 4.64 0.44
N ALA A 151 -18.72 5.93 0.11
CA ALA A 151 -19.96 6.67 0.29
C ALA A 151 -21.12 6.13 -0.57
N GLN A 152 -20.83 5.54 -1.73
CA GLN A 152 -21.80 4.95 -2.65
C GLN A 152 -22.07 3.46 -2.37
N GLY A 153 -21.51 2.88 -1.30
CA GLY A 153 -21.71 1.47 -0.95
C GLY A 153 -21.06 0.48 -1.92
N GLN A 154 -20.06 0.92 -2.69
CA GLN A 154 -19.34 0.06 -3.63
C GLN A 154 -18.27 -0.82 -2.95
N LEU A 155 -17.91 -0.52 -1.71
CA LEU A 155 -17.04 -1.38 -0.89
C LEU A 155 -17.92 -2.32 -0.08
N VAL A 156 -17.79 -3.60 -0.39
CA VAL A 156 -18.64 -4.66 0.19
C VAL A 156 -17.79 -5.79 0.74
N PRO A 157 -18.21 -6.47 1.82
CA PRO A 157 -17.58 -7.70 2.28
C PRO A 157 -17.94 -8.88 1.38
N TYR A 158 -16.93 -9.69 1.07
CA TYR A 158 -17.06 -11.06 0.61
C TYR A 158 -16.59 -11.97 1.74
N TYR A 159 -17.20 -13.12 1.86
CA TYR A 159 -17.04 -14.01 2.99
C TYR A 159 -16.34 -15.28 2.57
N GLN A 160 -15.22 -15.59 3.21
CA GLN A 160 -14.47 -16.84 3.00
C GLN A 160 -14.64 -17.74 4.21
N PRO A 161 -15.02 -19.02 4.03
CA PRO A 161 -15.26 -19.91 5.15
C PRO A 161 -13.96 -20.29 5.87
N ILE A 162 -14.03 -20.35 7.20
CA ILE A 162 -13.04 -20.92 8.11
C ILE A 162 -13.63 -22.22 8.65
N ILE A 163 -12.86 -23.30 8.50
CA ILE A 163 -13.32 -24.68 8.80
C ILE A 163 -12.52 -25.25 9.94
N ASP A 164 -13.18 -25.82 10.94
CA ASP A 164 -12.57 -26.66 11.95
C ASP A 164 -12.10 -27.97 11.28
N LEU A 165 -10.79 -28.22 11.28
CA LEU A 165 -10.19 -29.33 10.54
C LEU A 165 -10.45 -30.71 11.17
N ARG A 166 -10.91 -30.76 12.42
CA ARG A 166 -11.25 -31.99 13.13
C ARG A 166 -12.70 -32.40 12.90
N THR A 167 -13.62 -31.42 12.87
CA THR A 167 -15.06 -31.66 12.74
C THR A 167 -15.57 -31.47 11.33
N GLU A 168 -14.78 -30.84 10.46
CA GLU A 168 -15.10 -30.47 9.09
C GLU A 168 -16.30 -29.50 8.97
N HIS A 169 -16.59 -28.76 10.05
CA HIS A 169 -17.67 -27.80 10.09
C HIS A 169 -17.15 -26.38 9.87
N VAL A 170 -17.99 -25.54 9.23
CA VAL A 170 -17.74 -24.09 9.18
C VAL A 170 -17.91 -23.52 10.58
N VAL A 171 -16.85 -22.91 11.11
CA VAL A 171 -16.83 -22.24 12.41
C VAL A 171 -16.94 -20.73 12.31
N GLY A 172 -16.70 -20.18 11.13
CA GLY A 172 -16.78 -18.75 10.90
C GLY A 172 -16.46 -18.39 9.45
N PHE A 173 -16.36 -17.10 9.23
CA PHE A 173 -15.99 -16.52 7.95
C PHE A 173 -15.00 -15.39 8.15
N GLU A 174 -14.11 -15.19 7.21
CA GLU A 174 -13.34 -13.95 7.08
C GLU A 174 -14.08 -13.00 6.12
N ALA A 175 -14.29 -11.76 6.57
CA ALA A 175 -14.90 -10.69 5.77
C ALA A 175 -13.85 -9.93 4.98
N LEU A 176 -13.65 -10.29 3.75
CA LEU A 176 -12.68 -9.74 2.83
C LEU A 176 -13.29 -8.59 2.03
N SER A 177 -12.70 -7.40 2.11
CA SER A 177 -13.20 -6.25 1.36
C SER A 177 -13.08 -6.48 -0.16
N ARG A 178 -14.11 -6.04 -0.91
CA ARG A 178 -14.12 -6.02 -2.39
C ARG A 178 -14.67 -4.68 -2.85
N TRP A 179 -14.03 -4.11 -3.86
CA TRP A 179 -14.56 -2.90 -4.48
C TRP A 179 -15.32 -3.26 -5.75
N GLN A 180 -16.63 -3.11 -5.71
CA GLN A 180 -17.51 -3.24 -6.87
C GLN A 180 -17.40 -2.00 -7.75
N HIS A 181 -16.31 -1.93 -8.52
CA HIS A 181 -16.02 -0.79 -9.36
C HIS A 181 -16.88 -0.82 -10.63
N PRO A 182 -17.59 0.29 -10.99
CA PRO A 182 -18.61 0.29 -12.05
C PRO A 182 -18.05 -0.05 -13.45
N VAL A 183 -16.74 0.11 -13.67
CA VAL A 183 -16.09 -0.16 -14.96
C VAL A 183 -15.15 -1.37 -14.90
N ARG A 184 -14.44 -1.58 -13.75
CA ARG A 184 -13.44 -2.64 -13.60
C ARG A 184 -14.02 -3.95 -13.05
N GLY A 185 -15.29 -3.97 -12.67
CA GLY A 185 -15.89 -5.09 -11.94
C GLY A 185 -15.38 -5.20 -10.51
N ILE A 186 -15.20 -6.42 -10.01
CA ILE A 186 -14.73 -6.66 -8.65
C ILE A 186 -13.23 -6.46 -8.57
N VAL A 187 -12.79 -5.48 -7.77
CA VAL A 187 -11.38 -5.14 -7.53
C VAL A 187 -10.97 -5.72 -6.16
N PRO A 188 -9.88 -6.51 -6.10
CA PRO A 188 -9.40 -7.13 -4.87
C PRO A 188 -8.71 -6.10 -3.94
N PRO A 189 -8.60 -6.40 -2.62
CA PRO A 189 -8.00 -5.50 -1.62
C PRO A 189 -6.55 -5.11 -1.95
N ALA A 190 -5.75 -6.00 -2.49
CA ALA A 190 -4.36 -5.73 -2.88
C ALA A 190 -4.20 -4.53 -3.82
N ASP A 191 -5.23 -4.20 -4.63
CA ASP A 191 -5.21 -3.10 -5.57
C ASP A 191 -5.52 -1.73 -4.93
N PHE A 192 -6.20 -1.67 -3.77
CA PHE A 192 -6.66 -0.41 -3.19
C PHE A 192 -6.30 -0.21 -1.71
N ILE A 193 -6.10 -1.26 -0.91
CA ILE A 193 -5.75 -1.15 0.52
C ILE A 193 -4.41 -0.41 0.72
N PRO A 194 -3.33 -0.69 -0.05
CA PRO A 194 -2.08 0.07 0.12
C PRO A 194 -2.24 1.57 -0.13
N LEU A 195 -3.16 1.97 -1.02
CA LEU A 195 -3.52 3.37 -1.22
C LEU A 195 -4.34 3.91 -0.05
N ALA A 196 -5.31 3.15 0.44
CA ALA A 196 -6.14 3.53 1.57
C ALA A 196 -5.28 3.82 2.81
N GLU A 197 -4.32 2.96 3.13
CA GLU A 197 -3.38 3.12 4.24
C GLU A 197 -2.52 4.38 4.11
N ARG A 198 -1.90 4.62 2.94
CA ARG A 198 -1.12 5.84 2.71
C ARG A 198 -1.92 7.12 2.79
N THR A 199 -3.22 7.07 2.58
CA THR A 199 -4.12 8.24 2.54
C THR A 199 -5.08 8.34 3.72
N GLY A 200 -5.00 7.41 4.69
CA GLY A 200 -5.82 7.38 5.89
C GLY A 200 -7.30 7.03 5.66
N ILE A 201 -7.64 6.44 4.50
CA ILE A 201 -9.01 6.00 4.19
C ILE A 201 -9.27 4.61 4.78
N ASP A 202 -8.24 3.84 5.03
CA ASP A 202 -8.27 2.50 5.62
C ASP A 202 -9.10 2.45 6.91
N VAL A 203 -9.04 3.48 7.73
CA VAL A 203 -9.87 3.62 8.95
C VAL A 203 -11.36 3.62 8.61
N ALA A 204 -11.77 4.44 7.63
CA ALA A 204 -13.17 4.52 7.23
C ALA A 204 -13.65 3.21 6.56
N ILE A 205 -12.76 2.52 5.85
CA ILE A 205 -13.01 1.18 5.29
C ILE A 205 -13.19 0.18 6.44
N GLY A 206 -12.30 0.16 7.41
CA GLY A 206 -12.38 -0.74 8.56
C GLY A 206 -13.69 -0.56 9.35
N ILE A 207 -14.08 0.68 9.65
CA ILE A 207 -15.38 0.98 10.31
C ILE A 207 -16.55 0.41 9.49
N HIS A 208 -16.54 0.65 8.18
CA HIS A 208 -17.59 0.16 7.28
C HIS A 208 -17.63 -1.37 7.23
N MET A 209 -16.48 -2.01 7.11
CA MET A 209 -16.35 -3.47 7.03
C MET A 209 -16.84 -4.16 8.31
N VAL A 210 -16.39 -3.69 9.48
CA VAL A 210 -16.86 -4.23 10.77
C VAL A 210 -18.36 -4.10 10.90
N ALA A 211 -18.92 -2.93 10.61
CA ALA A 211 -20.36 -2.72 10.70
C ALA A 211 -21.18 -3.58 9.71
N ALA A 212 -20.66 -3.80 8.50
CA ALA A 212 -21.32 -4.64 7.50
C ALA A 212 -21.21 -6.12 7.85
N ALA A 213 -20.03 -6.58 8.27
CA ALA A 213 -19.77 -7.96 8.67
C ALA A 213 -20.59 -8.36 9.92
N ALA A 214 -20.61 -7.50 10.93
CA ALA A 214 -21.40 -7.74 12.14
C ALA A 214 -22.91 -7.86 11.85
N ARG A 215 -23.46 -6.98 11.01
CA ARG A 215 -24.87 -7.07 10.60
C ARG A 215 -25.18 -8.35 9.83
N GLN A 216 -24.32 -8.76 8.91
CA GLN A 216 -24.50 -9.99 8.14
C GLN A 216 -24.47 -11.22 9.05
N THR A 217 -23.53 -11.28 9.98
CA THR A 217 -23.41 -12.40 10.93
C THR A 217 -24.61 -12.48 11.86
N ALA A 218 -25.09 -11.34 12.35
CA ALA A 218 -26.33 -11.30 13.13
C ALA A 218 -27.54 -11.84 12.34
N THR A 219 -27.60 -11.61 11.02
CA THR A 219 -28.64 -12.19 10.14
C THR A 219 -28.51 -13.71 10.05
N TRP A 220 -27.31 -14.25 9.94
CA TRP A 220 -27.06 -15.70 9.94
C TRP A 220 -27.42 -16.32 11.32
N HIS A 221 -27.06 -15.64 12.42
CA HIS A 221 -27.42 -16.10 13.75
C HIS A 221 -28.94 -16.15 13.97
N ALA A 222 -29.67 -15.15 13.45
CA ALA A 222 -31.14 -15.15 13.52
C ALA A 222 -31.75 -16.31 12.71
N ALA A 223 -31.06 -16.81 11.69
CA ALA A 223 -31.44 -17.96 10.89
C ALA A 223 -31.08 -19.32 11.51
N GLY A 224 -30.37 -19.35 12.65
CA GLY A 224 -30.08 -20.56 13.40
C GLY A 224 -28.59 -20.95 13.52
N THR A 225 -27.69 -20.21 12.93
CA THR A 225 -26.22 -20.50 12.97
C THR A 225 -25.51 -19.68 14.06
N ARG A 226 -25.91 -19.83 15.31
CA ARG A 226 -25.58 -18.92 16.43
C ARG A 226 -24.11 -18.91 16.86
N ASP A 227 -23.30 -19.88 16.43
CA ASP A 227 -21.92 -20.04 16.89
C ASP A 227 -20.88 -19.58 15.85
N LEU A 228 -21.35 -19.01 14.71
CA LEU A 228 -20.44 -18.49 13.69
C LEU A 228 -19.69 -17.26 14.19
N VAL A 229 -18.37 -17.25 13.99
CA VAL A 229 -17.50 -16.10 14.23
C VAL A 229 -17.25 -15.37 12.91
N ILE A 230 -17.21 -14.05 12.96
CA ILE A 230 -16.81 -13.23 11.81
C ILE A 230 -15.47 -12.55 12.07
N ALA A 231 -14.50 -12.82 11.23
CA ALA A 231 -13.19 -12.21 11.29
C ALA A 231 -13.13 -10.99 10.34
N VAL A 232 -12.54 -9.89 10.80
CA VAL A 232 -12.42 -8.64 10.04
C VAL A 232 -11.03 -8.07 10.19
N ASN A 233 -10.37 -7.84 9.06
CA ASN A 233 -9.05 -7.22 8.98
C ASN A 233 -9.09 -5.74 9.37
N ILE A 234 -8.21 -5.35 10.29
CA ILE A 234 -8.06 -3.97 10.79
C ILE A 234 -6.64 -3.49 10.56
N SER A 235 -6.51 -2.31 9.94
CA SER A 235 -5.20 -1.69 9.69
C SER A 235 -4.53 -1.19 10.96
N ALA A 236 -3.20 -1.07 10.93
CA ALA A 236 -2.40 -0.47 11.99
C ALA A 236 -2.88 0.96 12.35
N ASN A 237 -3.21 1.75 11.34
CA ASN A 237 -3.72 3.11 11.54
C ASN A 237 -5.03 3.11 12.32
N HIS A 238 -5.92 2.14 12.08
CA HIS A 238 -7.23 2.08 12.74
C HIS A 238 -7.11 1.61 14.19
N VAL A 239 -6.32 0.55 14.45
CA VAL A 239 -6.07 0.04 15.82
C VAL A 239 -5.52 1.13 16.74
N CYS A 240 -4.62 1.99 16.22
CA CYS A 240 -4.00 3.07 16.98
C CYS A 240 -4.83 4.36 17.06
N GLN A 241 -6.03 4.40 16.46
CA GLN A 241 -6.86 5.61 16.49
C GLN A 241 -7.55 5.83 17.83
N GLN A 242 -7.61 7.12 18.22
CA GLN A 242 -8.50 7.56 19.27
C GLN A 242 -9.95 7.33 18.83
N GLY A 243 -10.72 6.56 19.61
CA GLY A 243 -12.09 6.17 19.25
C GLY A 243 -12.25 4.81 18.60
N PHE A 244 -11.14 4.06 18.38
CA PHE A 244 -11.20 2.71 17.83
C PHE A 244 -12.19 1.81 18.57
N ILE A 245 -12.13 1.75 19.90
CA ILE A 245 -13.06 0.98 20.74
C ILE A 245 -14.51 1.38 20.45
N GLY A 246 -14.78 2.71 20.39
CA GLY A 246 -16.11 3.22 20.10
C GLY A 246 -16.66 2.81 18.72
N HIS A 247 -15.79 2.65 17.72
CA HIS A 247 -16.20 2.15 16.40
C HIS A 247 -16.65 0.70 16.46
N ILE A 248 -15.94 -0.15 17.21
CA ILE A 248 -16.23 -1.57 17.35
C ILE A 248 -17.50 -1.76 18.21
N THR A 249 -17.57 -1.13 19.37
CA THR A 249 -18.74 -1.23 20.26
C THR A 249 -20.02 -0.73 19.58
N GLN A 250 -19.95 0.38 18.84
CA GLN A 250 -21.07 0.87 18.06
C GLN A 250 -21.55 -0.12 16.99
N ALA A 251 -20.62 -0.85 16.33
CA ALA A 251 -20.97 -1.86 15.35
C ALA A 251 -21.68 -3.07 16.01
N LEU A 252 -21.19 -3.51 17.17
CA LEU A 252 -21.80 -4.58 17.96
C LEU A 252 -23.21 -4.17 18.45
N ASP A 253 -23.35 -2.98 19.06
CA ASP A 253 -24.62 -2.47 19.56
C ASP A 253 -25.69 -2.36 18.46
N ARG A 254 -25.30 -1.86 17.28
CA ARG A 254 -26.23 -1.69 16.15
C ARG A 254 -26.64 -3.00 15.48
N SER A 255 -25.77 -3.99 15.47
CA SER A 255 -26.04 -5.29 14.86
C SER A 255 -26.71 -6.27 15.81
N GLY A 256 -26.55 -6.11 17.14
CA GLY A 256 -26.90 -7.07 18.14
C GLY A 256 -26.01 -8.32 18.15
N LEU A 257 -24.87 -8.28 17.48
CA LEU A 257 -23.90 -9.36 17.49
C LEU A 257 -23.19 -9.39 18.86
N ARG A 258 -23.04 -10.60 19.42
CA ARG A 258 -22.30 -10.76 20.67
C ARG A 258 -20.80 -10.55 20.43
N PRO A 259 -20.05 -9.93 21.37
CA PRO A 259 -18.62 -9.68 21.21
C PRO A 259 -17.81 -10.93 20.84
N GLU A 260 -18.08 -12.06 21.46
CA GLU A 260 -17.40 -13.35 21.22
C GLU A 260 -17.62 -13.91 19.78
N ASN A 261 -18.52 -13.35 19.02
CA ASN A 261 -18.73 -13.70 17.62
C ASN A 261 -18.06 -12.74 16.63
N LEU A 262 -17.33 -11.73 17.12
CA LEU A 262 -16.49 -10.86 16.32
C LEU A 262 -15.02 -11.16 16.61
N CYS A 263 -14.23 -11.37 15.56
CA CYS A 263 -12.78 -11.50 15.60
C CYS A 263 -12.16 -10.31 14.87
N ILE A 264 -11.22 -9.63 15.51
CA ILE A 264 -10.42 -8.57 14.91
C ILE A 264 -9.08 -9.15 14.50
N GLU A 265 -8.78 -9.10 13.20
CA GLU A 265 -7.51 -9.54 12.63
C GLU A 265 -6.56 -8.37 12.50
N ILE A 266 -5.36 -8.54 13.02
CA ILE A 266 -4.27 -7.54 12.98
C ILE A 266 -2.99 -8.19 12.51
N THR A 267 -2.24 -7.51 11.66
CA THR A 267 -0.93 -7.97 11.23
C THR A 267 0.14 -7.70 12.28
N GLU A 268 1.25 -8.44 12.24
CA GLU A 268 2.42 -8.19 13.09
C GLU A 268 2.91 -6.72 13.01
N THR A 269 2.87 -6.13 11.83
CA THR A 269 3.30 -4.74 11.59
C THR A 269 2.43 -3.73 12.35
N ALA A 270 1.13 -4.04 12.53
CA ALA A 270 0.22 -3.19 13.28
C ALA A 270 0.62 -3.05 14.75
N ILE A 271 1.14 -4.13 15.34
CA ILE A 271 1.63 -4.17 16.73
C ILE A 271 2.87 -3.29 16.92
N ILE A 272 3.74 -3.21 15.92
CA ILE A 272 5.04 -2.51 16.02
C ILE A 272 4.88 -0.99 15.86
N HIS A 273 3.88 -0.50 15.12
CA HIS A 273 3.75 0.90 14.72
C HIS A 273 3.56 1.86 15.91
N ASP A 274 2.62 1.55 16.81
CA ASP A 274 2.44 2.22 18.12
C ASP A 274 1.99 1.17 19.13
N ARG A 275 2.97 0.41 19.62
CA ARG A 275 2.77 -0.75 20.51
C ARG A 275 1.92 -0.41 21.73
N ARG A 276 2.16 0.75 22.35
CA ARG A 276 1.47 1.11 23.60
C ARG A 276 -0.02 1.35 23.38
N THR A 277 -0.36 2.11 22.34
CA THR A 277 -1.75 2.38 21.99
C THR A 277 -2.44 1.12 21.46
N ALA A 278 -1.77 0.33 20.61
CA ALA A 278 -2.30 -0.92 20.10
C ALA A 278 -2.58 -1.92 21.24
N LEU A 279 -1.63 -2.12 22.17
CA LEU A 279 -1.82 -3.03 23.30
C LEU A 279 -3.01 -2.61 24.17
N ALA A 280 -3.11 -1.31 24.53
CA ALA A 280 -4.22 -0.82 25.34
C ALA A 280 -5.58 -1.05 24.67
N ASN A 281 -5.69 -0.77 23.36
CA ASN A 281 -6.93 -0.93 22.61
C ASN A 281 -7.30 -2.40 22.42
N ILE A 282 -6.32 -3.26 22.10
CA ILE A 282 -6.53 -4.70 21.89
C ILE A 282 -6.95 -5.37 23.21
N THR A 283 -6.25 -5.05 24.31
CA THR A 283 -6.62 -5.58 25.65
C THR A 283 -8.05 -5.18 26.01
N HIS A 284 -8.43 -3.92 25.77
CA HIS A 284 -9.78 -3.46 26.05
C HIS A 284 -10.85 -4.19 25.21
N LEU A 285 -10.59 -4.45 23.92
CA LEU A 285 -11.52 -5.24 23.09
C LEU A 285 -11.63 -6.68 23.57
N HIS A 286 -10.51 -7.29 23.91
CA HIS A 286 -10.48 -8.64 24.44
C HIS A 286 -11.23 -8.74 25.78
N ASP A 287 -11.10 -7.75 26.69
CA ASP A 287 -11.85 -7.67 27.93
C ASP A 287 -13.38 -7.54 27.71
N LEU A 288 -13.79 -6.99 26.55
CA LEU A 288 -15.18 -6.96 26.12
C LEU A 288 -15.67 -8.30 25.53
N GLY A 289 -14.75 -9.26 25.33
CA GLY A 289 -15.05 -10.58 24.76
C GLY A 289 -14.86 -10.65 23.25
N VAL A 290 -14.33 -9.63 22.58
CA VAL A 290 -13.97 -9.66 21.14
C VAL A 290 -12.72 -10.51 20.97
N LEU A 291 -12.73 -11.46 20.03
CA LEU A 291 -11.59 -12.30 19.72
C LEU A 291 -10.53 -11.51 18.96
N ILE A 292 -9.28 -11.79 19.25
CA ILE A 292 -8.11 -11.17 18.61
C ILE A 292 -7.34 -12.22 17.82
N SER A 293 -7.16 -11.97 16.53
CA SER A 293 -6.40 -12.81 15.61
C SER A 293 -5.12 -12.10 15.14
N LEU A 294 -4.01 -12.80 15.19
CA LEU A 294 -2.76 -12.37 14.62
C LEU A 294 -2.61 -12.94 13.20
N ASP A 295 -2.55 -12.04 12.22
CA ASP A 295 -2.48 -12.37 10.80
C ASP A 295 -1.05 -12.33 10.26
N ASP A 296 -0.79 -13.02 9.15
CA ASP A 296 0.51 -13.12 8.44
C ASP A 296 1.68 -13.58 9.33
N PHE A 297 1.42 -14.44 10.34
CA PHE A 297 2.43 -14.81 11.32
C PHE A 297 3.62 -15.55 10.71
N GLY A 298 4.83 -15.08 11.04
CA GLY A 298 6.10 -15.65 10.61
C GLY A 298 6.73 -15.00 9.38
N THR A 299 6.05 -14.02 8.75
CA THR A 299 6.59 -13.30 7.58
C THR A 299 7.39 -12.05 7.97
N GLY A 300 7.23 -11.57 9.21
CA GLY A 300 7.79 -10.33 9.73
C GLY A 300 8.98 -10.49 10.66
N GLN A 301 9.33 -9.40 11.34
CA GLN A 301 10.41 -9.33 12.36
C GLN A 301 9.87 -9.63 13.78
N SER A 302 8.86 -10.49 13.92
CA SER A 302 8.26 -10.74 15.22
C SER A 302 9.25 -11.29 16.21
N THR A 303 9.46 -10.52 17.25
CA THR A 303 10.09 -11.03 18.44
C THR A 303 8.99 -11.73 19.26
N LEU A 304 9.10 -13.04 19.48
CA LEU A 304 8.21 -13.85 20.34
C LEU A 304 7.86 -13.15 21.68
N ALA A 305 8.74 -12.27 22.14
CA ALA A 305 8.53 -11.46 23.35
C ALA A 305 7.27 -10.58 23.29
N TYR A 306 6.83 -10.14 22.09
CA TYR A 306 5.64 -9.30 21.98
C TYR A 306 4.34 -10.09 22.06
N LEU A 307 4.35 -11.34 21.58
CA LEU A 307 3.16 -12.20 21.64
C LEU A 307 2.72 -12.53 23.07
N GLN A 308 3.66 -12.57 24.01
CA GLN A 308 3.32 -12.81 25.42
C GLN A 308 2.55 -11.68 26.10
N GLU A 309 2.59 -10.47 25.52
CA GLU A 309 1.94 -9.29 26.10
C GLU A 309 0.54 -9.06 25.55
N PHE A 310 0.29 -9.52 24.32
CA PHE A 310 -1.00 -9.32 23.66
C PHE A 310 -1.94 -10.50 23.93
N PRO A 311 -3.21 -10.26 24.25
CA PRO A 311 -4.20 -11.30 24.40
C PRO A 311 -4.62 -11.80 23.00
N ILE A 312 -3.91 -12.81 22.50
CA ILE A 312 -4.15 -13.40 21.18
C ILE A 312 -4.92 -14.71 21.34
N ASP A 313 -6.09 -14.81 20.71
CA ASP A 313 -6.94 -15.98 20.69
C ASP A 313 -6.67 -16.88 19.48
N ILE A 314 -6.24 -16.27 18.35
CA ILE A 314 -6.06 -16.97 17.08
C ILE A 314 -4.72 -16.55 16.44
N VAL A 315 -3.98 -17.52 15.91
CA VAL A 315 -2.77 -17.30 15.11
C VAL A 315 -3.01 -17.86 13.71
N LYS A 316 -2.97 -16.99 12.67
CA LYS A 316 -3.10 -17.38 11.27
C LYS A 316 -1.71 -17.70 10.71
N ILE A 317 -1.54 -18.88 10.16
CA ILE A 317 -0.30 -19.35 9.54
C ILE A 317 -0.33 -18.95 8.07
N ASP A 318 0.55 -18.04 7.69
CA ASP A 318 0.58 -17.44 6.35
C ASP A 318 0.70 -18.48 5.23
N GLN A 319 0.06 -18.22 4.11
CA GLN A 319 0.05 -19.07 2.93
C GLN A 319 1.45 -19.41 2.39
N SER A 320 2.48 -18.58 2.63
CA SER A 320 3.84 -18.86 2.17
C SER A 320 4.43 -20.11 2.82
N PHE A 321 4.02 -20.42 4.07
CA PHE A 321 4.38 -21.65 4.78
C PHE A 321 3.47 -22.80 4.36
N VAL A 322 2.15 -22.58 4.30
CA VAL A 322 1.15 -23.59 3.95
C VAL A 322 1.31 -24.08 2.51
N SER A 323 1.71 -23.20 1.58
CA SER A 323 1.85 -23.55 0.17
C SER A 323 2.80 -24.71 -0.10
N ARG A 324 3.75 -25.00 0.79
CA ARG A 324 4.78 -26.03 0.66
C ARG A 324 4.81 -27.02 1.82
N VAL A 325 3.84 -26.98 2.74
CA VAL A 325 3.82 -27.79 3.95
C VAL A 325 3.81 -29.29 3.66
N ASP A 326 3.25 -29.70 2.52
CA ASP A 326 3.12 -31.08 2.07
C ASP A 326 4.34 -31.63 1.31
N ILE A 327 5.26 -30.76 0.86
CA ILE A 327 6.39 -31.13 -0.01
C ILE A 327 7.76 -30.73 0.55
N ASP A 328 7.82 -29.79 1.49
CA ASP A 328 9.06 -29.27 2.06
C ASP A 328 9.12 -29.54 3.58
N PRO A 329 9.99 -30.50 4.02
CA PRO A 329 10.13 -30.81 5.45
C PRO A 329 10.51 -29.62 6.33
N LYS A 330 11.19 -28.61 5.77
CA LYS A 330 11.54 -27.40 6.52
C LYS A 330 10.30 -26.52 6.75
N CYS A 331 9.45 -26.38 5.73
CA CYS A 331 8.18 -25.69 5.89
C CYS A 331 7.27 -26.42 6.90
N ALA A 332 7.18 -27.74 6.83
CA ALA A 332 6.43 -28.54 7.79
C ALA A 332 6.94 -28.37 9.23
N ALA A 333 8.27 -28.34 9.41
CA ALA A 333 8.87 -28.12 10.75
C ALA A 333 8.57 -26.70 11.28
N LEU A 334 8.57 -25.67 10.42
CA LEU A 334 8.21 -24.30 10.81
C LEU A 334 6.73 -24.20 11.17
N VAL A 335 5.83 -24.78 10.38
CA VAL A 335 4.40 -24.83 10.68
C VAL A 335 4.14 -25.53 12.00
N LEU A 336 4.80 -26.68 12.25
CA LEU A 336 4.70 -27.38 13.52
C LEU A 336 5.16 -26.50 14.70
N ALA A 337 6.28 -25.78 14.56
CA ALA A 337 6.77 -24.88 15.60
C ALA A 337 5.77 -23.75 15.91
N ILE A 338 5.13 -23.17 14.87
CA ILE A 338 4.09 -22.14 15.02
C ILE A 338 2.88 -22.73 15.77
N ILE A 339 2.41 -23.91 15.38
CA ILE A 339 1.28 -24.59 16.02
C ILE A 339 1.58 -24.85 17.52
N GLN A 340 2.76 -25.38 17.82
CA GLN A 340 3.16 -25.65 19.21
C GLN A 340 3.27 -24.38 20.05
N MET A 341 3.79 -23.32 19.47
CA MET A 341 3.87 -22.00 20.12
C MET A 341 2.47 -21.43 20.40
N ALA A 342 1.59 -21.40 19.40
CA ALA A 342 0.22 -20.92 19.56
C ALA A 342 -0.51 -21.72 20.65
N HIS A 343 -0.38 -23.04 20.63
CA HIS A 343 -0.95 -23.92 21.66
C HIS A 343 -0.40 -23.62 23.07
N ALA A 344 0.91 -23.36 23.20
CA ALA A 344 1.52 -22.98 24.48
C ALA A 344 1.01 -21.62 25.00
N LEU A 345 0.55 -20.74 24.12
CA LEU A 345 -0.10 -19.46 24.44
C LEU A 345 -1.61 -19.58 24.66
N GLY A 346 -2.19 -20.77 24.50
CA GLY A 346 -3.65 -20.99 24.58
C GLY A 346 -4.42 -20.54 23.35
N ALA A 347 -3.73 -20.22 22.23
CA ALA A 347 -4.34 -19.74 21.01
C ALA A 347 -4.68 -20.87 20.02
N THR A 348 -5.75 -20.67 19.27
CA THR A 348 -6.16 -21.51 18.14
C THR A 348 -5.32 -21.18 16.90
N THR A 349 -5.05 -22.17 16.03
CA THR A 349 -4.33 -21.93 14.77
C THR A 349 -5.24 -22.07 13.56
N VAL A 350 -5.05 -21.19 12.57
CA VAL A 350 -5.72 -21.23 11.25
C VAL A 350 -4.65 -21.36 10.17
N GLY A 351 -4.66 -22.43 9.37
CA GLY A 351 -3.80 -22.55 8.20
C GLY A 351 -4.43 -21.85 7.00
N GLU A 352 -3.70 -20.89 6.40
CA GLU A 352 -4.20 -20.10 5.28
C GLU A 352 -3.73 -20.60 3.92
N GLY A 353 -4.50 -20.26 2.87
CA GLY A 353 -4.11 -20.54 1.49
C GLY A 353 -4.08 -22.04 1.16
N ILE A 354 -4.94 -22.84 1.78
CA ILE A 354 -5.10 -24.26 1.43
C ILE A 354 -5.71 -24.36 0.03
N GLU A 355 -4.92 -24.87 -0.92
CA GLU A 355 -5.34 -25.03 -2.33
C GLU A 355 -5.41 -26.48 -2.76
N ARG A 356 -4.82 -27.42 -1.97
CA ARG A 356 -4.73 -28.83 -2.29
C ARG A 356 -5.09 -29.71 -1.09
N ALA A 357 -5.66 -30.89 -1.37
CA ALA A 357 -5.96 -31.90 -0.36
C ALA A 357 -4.71 -32.34 0.43
N SER A 358 -3.53 -32.44 -0.22
CA SER A 358 -2.27 -32.80 0.44
C SER A 358 -1.82 -31.79 1.49
N GLN A 359 -2.03 -30.49 1.25
CA GLN A 359 -1.75 -29.43 2.24
C GLN A 359 -2.69 -29.55 3.44
N LEU A 360 -3.97 -29.77 3.18
CA LEU A 360 -4.95 -30.00 4.25
C LEU A 360 -4.58 -31.20 5.13
N GLN A 361 -4.24 -32.33 4.51
CA GLN A 361 -3.81 -33.54 5.24
C GLN A 361 -2.55 -33.29 6.08
N ALA A 362 -1.57 -32.55 5.52
CA ALA A 362 -0.36 -32.18 6.24
C ALA A 362 -0.68 -31.29 7.46
N LEU A 363 -1.54 -30.29 7.33
CA LEU A 363 -1.96 -29.41 8.42
C LEU A 363 -2.69 -30.18 9.51
N VAL A 364 -3.61 -31.08 9.16
CA VAL A 364 -4.30 -31.96 10.10
C VAL A 364 -3.30 -32.85 10.85
N ALA A 365 -2.34 -33.46 10.14
CA ALA A 365 -1.31 -34.32 10.75
C ALA A 365 -0.39 -33.53 11.69
N LEU A 366 -0.15 -32.24 11.44
CA LEU A 366 0.63 -31.34 12.29
C LEU A 366 -0.17 -30.78 13.48
N GLY A 367 -1.49 -31.04 13.56
CA GLY A 367 -2.35 -30.61 14.66
C GLY A 367 -2.87 -29.18 14.51
N CYS A 368 -2.95 -28.63 13.29
CA CYS A 368 -3.60 -27.35 13.04
C CYS A 368 -5.11 -27.46 13.33
N HIS A 369 -5.68 -26.45 14.01
CA HIS A 369 -7.07 -26.50 14.47
C HIS A 369 -8.08 -26.18 13.36
N GLN A 370 -7.81 -25.12 12.61
CA GLN A 370 -8.72 -24.58 11.60
C GLN A 370 -7.97 -24.33 10.29
N GLY A 371 -8.72 -24.22 9.20
CA GLY A 371 -8.14 -23.98 7.89
C GLY A 371 -9.02 -23.11 7.01
N GLN A 372 -8.36 -22.39 6.12
CA GLN A 372 -8.97 -21.50 5.13
C GLN A 372 -8.18 -21.59 3.82
N GLY A 373 -8.88 -21.53 2.69
CA GLY A 373 -8.22 -21.55 1.38
C GLY A 373 -9.19 -21.92 0.27
N TYR A 374 -8.73 -21.80 -0.98
CA TYR A 374 -9.58 -22.02 -2.15
C TYR A 374 -10.05 -23.47 -2.31
N PHE A 375 -9.33 -24.40 -1.71
CA PHE A 375 -9.75 -25.80 -1.67
C PHE A 375 -10.99 -26.01 -0.77
N LEU A 376 -11.09 -25.23 0.31
CA LEU A 376 -12.20 -25.30 1.27
C LEU A 376 -13.36 -24.38 0.89
N GLY A 377 -13.05 -23.24 0.26
CA GLY A 377 -14.05 -22.28 -0.22
C GLY A 377 -13.43 -20.98 -0.68
N ARG A 378 -13.96 -20.41 -1.77
CA ARG A 378 -13.52 -19.09 -2.25
C ARG A 378 -14.32 -18.00 -1.56
N PRO A 379 -13.73 -16.77 -1.41
CA PRO A 379 -14.51 -15.61 -0.98
C PRO A 379 -15.70 -15.39 -1.90
N ALA A 380 -16.91 -15.35 -1.35
CA ALA A 380 -18.17 -15.17 -2.07
C ALA A 380 -18.99 -14.02 -1.49
N ALA A 381 -19.96 -13.53 -2.25
CA ALA A 381 -20.99 -12.63 -1.75
C ALA A 381 -21.74 -13.27 -0.55
N PRO A 382 -22.42 -12.46 0.28
CA PRO A 382 -23.13 -13.00 1.44
C PRO A 382 -24.04 -14.18 1.03
N LEU A 383 -23.89 -15.31 1.71
CA LEU A 383 -24.75 -16.45 1.54
C LEU A 383 -26.16 -16.13 2.05
N ALA A 384 -27.17 -16.70 1.41
CA ALA A 384 -28.53 -16.65 1.93
C ALA A 384 -28.59 -17.30 3.33
N PRO A 385 -29.45 -16.83 4.27
CA PRO A 385 -29.48 -17.33 5.63
C PRO A 385 -29.78 -18.83 5.77
N ASP A 386 -30.37 -19.43 4.76
CA ASP A 386 -30.74 -20.85 4.66
C ASP A 386 -29.79 -21.64 3.75
N ALA A 387 -28.68 -21.01 3.28
CA ALA A 387 -27.76 -21.65 2.37
C ALA A 387 -27.13 -22.92 3.00
N PRO A 388 -27.02 -24.02 2.21
CA PRO A 388 -26.44 -25.28 2.70
C PRO A 388 -25.00 -25.11 3.22
N GLU A 389 -24.25 -24.17 2.64
CA GLU A 389 -22.85 -23.86 3.00
C GLU A 389 -22.72 -23.29 4.42
N LEU A 390 -23.80 -22.81 5.02
CA LEU A 390 -23.86 -22.40 6.43
C LEU A 390 -24.06 -23.60 7.38
N ARG A 391 -24.38 -24.76 6.82
CA ARG A 391 -24.49 -26.02 7.57
C ARG A 391 -23.15 -26.77 7.56
N PRO A 392 -22.97 -27.77 8.43
CA PRO A 392 -21.80 -28.65 8.35
C PRO A 392 -21.60 -29.16 6.92
N LEU A 393 -20.34 -29.22 6.46
CA LEU A 393 -20.05 -29.89 5.21
C LEU A 393 -20.50 -31.35 5.34
N VAL A 394 -21.60 -31.70 4.63
CA VAL A 394 -22.24 -33.02 4.78
C VAL A 394 -21.42 -34.13 4.10
N GLU A 395 -20.51 -33.77 3.19
CA GLU A 395 -19.57 -34.73 2.60
C GLU A 395 -18.24 -34.70 3.38
N PRO A 396 -17.83 -35.83 3.97
CA PRO A 396 -16.53 -35.90 4.65
C PRO A 396 -15.43 -35.59 3.65
N LEU A 397 -14.45 -34.76 4.06
CA LEU A 397 -13.23 -34.43 3.29
C LEU A 397 -12.50 -35.68 2.76
N ALA A 398 -12.70 -36.84 3.40
CA ALA A 398 -12.24 -38.15 2.94
C ALA A 398 -12.81 -38.57 1.56
N ALA A 399 -13.99 -38.09 1.19
CA ALA A 399 -14.59 -38.42 -0.12
C ALA A 399 -14.00 -37.56 -1.26
N ALA A 400 -13.48 -36.38 -0.97
CA ALA A 400 -12.82 -35.52 -1.95
C ALA A 400 -11.45 -36.06 -2.41
N THR A 401 -10.84 -36.98 -1.65
CA THR A 401 -9.57 -37.64 -2.01
C THR A 401 -9.73 -38.73 -3.06
N SER A 402 -10.94 -39.16 -3.38
CA SER A 402 -11.23 -40.24 -4.35
C SER A 402 -11.59 -39.73 -5.76
N HIS A 403 -11.64 -38.42 -6.00
CA HIS A 403 -11.85 -37.86 -7.33
C HIS A 403 -10.56 -37.22 -7.85
N PRO A 404 -9.79 -37.92 -8.71
CA PRO A 404 -8.78 -37.25 -9.52
C PRO A 404 -9.49 -36.39 -10.55
N ASP A 405 -9.09 -35.12 -10.63
CA ASP A 405 -9.48 -34.19 -11.70
C ASP A 405 -10.87 -33.54 -11.61
N ARG A 406 -11.02 -32.53 -10.76
CA ARG A 406 -11.83 -31.37 -11.16
C ARG A 406 -10.91 -30.35 -11.83
N SER A 407 -10.63 -30.63 -13.12
CA SER A 407 -10.02 -29.68 -14.06
C SER A 407 -10.82 -28.37 -14.03
N LEU A 408 -10.07 -27.30 -13.87
CA LEU A 408 -10.41 -25.91 -14.11
C LEU A 408 -11.34 -25.72 -15.32
N THR A 409 -12.55 -25.27 -15.09
CA THR A 409 -13.34 -24.45 -16.04
C THR A 409 -13.86 -23.22 -15.33
#